data_1facfeff8f0b742a97464caf97fe59f4
#
_entry.id   1facfeff8f0b742a97464caf97fe59f4
#
_cell.length_a   1.000
_cell.length_b   1.000
_cell.length_c   1.000
_cell.angle_alpha   90.00
_cell.angle_beta   90.00
_cell.angle_gamma   90.00
#
_symmetry.space_group_name_H-M   'P 1'
#
loop_
_entity.id
_entity.type
_entity.pdbx_description
1 polymer ?
#
loop_
_entity_poly.entity_id
_entity_poly.type
_entity_poly.pdbx_seq_one_letter_code
_entity_poly.pdbx_strand_id
1 'polypeptide(L)'
;LSAAVDDSVRLWDLRTPAAQGNMRIQGHPIVAYDPSGLVFGIALNERSSILLYDIRKFDQNPFITITIDDTAALSQIMMPPRIPVLTHLSFSNTGQYILAGTSGDVHYIADTYTGKVVYRLTGHIGLERADGASVGLVPKAGISGQEMCWTPDGRMVIAGSAAGQVHVWALPEHPPATLPATLHSTTTLQGQEGTPSVVAFNPRCAHMCTAGAQVAFWLPDLP
;
A
#
# COMPACT_ATOMS: atom_id res chain seq x y z
N LEU A 1 -16.85 -0.86 -0.08
CA LEU A 1 -16.05 -1.61 -1.03
C LEU A 1 -15.42 -2.81 -0.33
N SER A 2 -15.51 -3.97 -0.90
CA SER A 2 -14.83 -5.17 -0.41
C SER A 2 -14.22 -5.94 -1.59
N ALA A 3 -13.08 -6.56 -1.35
CA ALA A 3 -12.47 -7.53 -2.23
C ALA A 3 -12.45 -8.89 -1.54
N ALA A 4 -12.56 -9.95 -2.30
CA ALA A 4 -12.61 -11.29 -1.75
C ALA A 4 -11.74 -12.27 -2.56
N VAL A 5 -11.41 -13.39 -1.94
CA VAL A 5 -10.58 -14.46 -2.52
C VAL A 5 -11.25 -15.12 -3.74
N ASP A 6 -12.55 -14.91 -3.92
CA ASP A 6 -13.33 -15.37 -5.08
C ASP A 6 -13.17 -14.48 -6.33
N ASP A 7 -12.15 -13.63 -6.36
CA ASP A 7 -11.88 -12.66 -7.42
C ASP A 7 -13.02 -11.65 -7.62
N SER A 8 -13.81 -11.39 -6.60
CA SER A 8 -14.89 -10.41 -6.64
C SER A 8 -14.53 -9.12 -5.91
N VAL A 9 -14.90 -8.00 -6.51
CA VAL A 9 -14.93 -6.68 -5.89
C VAL A 9 -16.37 -6.22 -5.81
N ARG A 10 -16.85 -5.91 -4.61
CA ARG A 10 -18.26 -5.55 -4.36
C ARG A 10 -18.39 -4.15 -3.81
N LEU A 11 -19.30 -3.40 -4.40
CA LEU A 11 -19.74 -2.08 -3.93
C LEU A 11 -20.98 -2.26 -3.06
N TRP A 12 -20.97 -1.66 -1.88
CA TRP A 12 -22.03 -1.79 -0.90
C TRP A 12 -22.64 -0.44 -0.57
N ASP A 13 -23.95 -0.38 -0.50
CA ASP A 13 -24.71 0.69 0.15
C ASP A 13 -25.21 0.16 1.51
N LEU A 14 -24.81 0.83 2.60
CA LEU A 14 -25.15 0.40 3.95
C LEU A 14 -26.67 0.43 4.25
N ARG A 15 -27.45 1.08 3.38
CA ARG A 15 -28.92 1.14 3.48
C ARG A 15 -29.61 -0.09 2.89
N THR A 16 -28.88 -0.92 2.16
CA THR A 16 -29.43 -2.09 1.47
C THR A 16 -28.67 -3.35 1.87
N PRO A 17 -29.35 -4.52 1.97
CA PRO A 17 -28.69 -5.76 2.37
C PRO A 17 -27.88 -6.42 1.24
N ALA A 18 -27.99 -5.95 0.01
CA ALA A 18 -27.33 -6.51 -1.17
C ALA A 18 -26.26 -5.58 -1.71
N ALA A 19 -25.20 -6.16 -2.30
CA ALA A 19 -24.20 -5.40 -3.03
C ALA A 19 -24.84 -4.66 -4.20
N GLN A 20 -24.51 -3.38 -4.38
CA GLN A 20 -25.01 -2.55 -5.48
C GLN A 20 -24.22 -2.75 -6.76
N GLY A 21 -22.96 -3.18 -6.64
CA GLY A 21 -22.10 -3.52 -7.76
C GLY A 21 -21.29 -4.76 -7.46
N ASN A 22 -21.04 -5.56 -8.48
CA ASN A 22 -20.22 -6.75 -8.41
C ASN A 22 -19.34 -6.81 -9.67
N MET A 23 -18.03 -6.75 -9.47
CA MET A 23 -17.02 -6.87 -10.51
C MET A 23 -16.25 -8.17 -10.31
N ARG A 24 -16.00 -8.91 -11.39
CA ARG A 24 -15.08 -10.04 -11.36
C ARG A 24 -13.73 -9.61 -11.90
N ILE A 25 -12.72 -9.65 -11.06
CA ILE A 25 -11.36 -9.21 -11.37
C ILE A 25 -10.39 -10.26 -10.82
N GLN A 26 -9.80 -11.04 -11.70
CA GLN A 26 -8.89 -12.12 -11.34
C GLN A 26 -7.60 -11.59 -10.67
N GLY A 27 -7.02 -12.38 -9.75
CA GLY A 27 -5.71 -12.14 -9.19
C GLY A 27 -5.69 -11.52 -7.79
N HIS A 28 -6.64 -11.89 -6.93
CA HIS A 28 -6.71 -11.43 -5.53
C HIS A 28 -6.65 -9.90 -5.40
N PRO A 29 -7.72 -9.21 -5.81
CA PRO A 29 -7.75 -7.76 -5.83
C PRO A 29 -7.62 -7.16 -4.42
N ILE A 30 -6.86 -6.08 -4.31
CA ILE A 30 -6.78 -5.23 -3.12
C ILE A 30 -7.43 -3.91 -3.47
N VAL A 31 -8.27 -3.38 -2.59
CA VAL A 31 -9.12 -2.25 -2.91
C VAL A 31 -8.98 -1.11 -1.91
N ALA A 32 -9.09 0.12 -2.39
CA ALA A 32 -9.13 1.32 -1.57
C ALA A 32 -10.03 2.38 -2.20
N TYR A 33 -10.68 3.19 -1.34
CA TYR A 33 -11.33 4.43 -1.77
C TYR A 33 -10.36 5.61 -1.71
N ASP A 34 -10.55 6.54 -2.62
CA ASP A 34 -9.97 7.86 -2.48
C ASP A 34 -10.71 8.67 -1.40
N PRO A 35 -10.12 9.76 -0.87
CA PRO A 35 -10.75 10.55 0.20
C PRO A 35 -12.08 11.18 -0.18
N SER A 36 -12.34 11.44 -1.47
CA SER A 36 -13.62 11.99 -1.93
C SER A 36 -14.74 10.93 -1.97
N GLY A 37 -14.37 9.64 -1.98
CA GLY A 37 -15.30 8.53 -2.16
C GLY A 37 -15.88 8.41 -3.57
N LEU A 38 -15.38 9.19 -4.54
CA LEU A 38 -15.83 9.15 -5.94
C LEU A 38 -15.01 8.22 -6.81
N VAL A 39 -13.78 7.95 -6.39
CA VAL A 39 -12.82 7.08 -7.07
C VAL A 39 -12.47 5.92 -6.15
N PHE A 40 -12.25 4.77 -6.72
CA PHE A 40 -11.65 3.64 -6.01
C PHE A 40 -10.54 3.01 -6.85
N GLY A 41 -9.54 2.49 -6.16
CA GLY A 41 -8.42 1.77 -6.74
C GLY A 41 -8.55 0.28 -6.51
N ILE A 42 -8.10 -0.50 -7.48
CA ILE A 42 -7.97 -1.96 -7.41
C ILE A 42 -6.54 -2.32 -7.80
N ALA A 43 -5.78 -2.88 -6.88
CA ALA A 43 -4.45 -3.42 -7.17
C ALA A 43 -4.53 -4.90 -7.55
N LEU A 44 -3.81 -5.28 -8.58
CA LEU A 44 -3.77 -6.62 -9.16
C LEU A 44 -2.35 -7.18 -9.15
N ASN A 45 -2.16 -8.30 -8.47
CA ASN A 45 -0.86 -8.96 -8.39
C ASN A 45 -0.41 -9.59 -9.70
N GLU A 46 -1.31 -10.20 -10.46
CA GLU A 46 -0.97 -10.87 -11.72
C GLU A 46 -0.34 -9.93 -12.75
N ARG A 47 -0.75 -8.66 -12.77
CA ARG A 47 -0.30 -7.66 -13.73
C ARG A 47 0.58 -6.58 -13.12
N SER A 48 0.85 -6.65 -11.81
CA SER A 48 1.55 -5.61 -11.05
C SER A 48 1.01 -4.22 -11.40
N SER A 49 -0.31 -4.07 -11.35
CA SER A 49 -0.98 -2.86 -11.80
C SER A 49 -2.08 -2.42 -10.84
N ILE A 50 -2.37 -1.12 -10.87
CA ILE A 50 -3.47 -0.51 -10.12
C ILE A 50 -4.44 0.08 -11.13
N LEU A 51 -5.71 -0.26 -11.01
CA LEU A 51 -6.80 0.21 -11.84
C LEU A 51 -7.60 1.24 -11.07
N LEU A 52 -7.86 2.42 -11.65
CA LEU A 52 -8.68 3.46 -11.03
C LEU A 52 -10.03 3.54 -11.73
N TYR A 53 -11.10 3.52 -10.94
CA TYR A 53 -12.50 3.55 -11.40
C TYR A 53 -13.27 4.71 -10.78
N ASP A 54 -14.17 5.32 -11.56
CA ASP A 54 -15.23 6.21 -11.06
C ASP A 54 -16.37 5.34 -10.50
N ILE A 55 -16.78 5.57 -9.26
CA ILE A 55 -17.86 4.82 -8.61
C ILE A 55 -19.20 4.88 -9.37
N ARG A 56 -19.44 5.96 -10.13
CA ARG A 56 -20.66 6.13 -10.92
C ARG A 56 -20.64 5.36 -12.25
N LYS A 57 -19.45 4.85 -12.63
CA LYS A 57 -19.19 4.17 -13.91
C LYS A 57 -18.33 2.92 -13.70
N PHE A 58 -18.55 2.23 -12.59
CA PHE A 58 -17.76 1.06 -12.21
C PHE A 58 -17.94 -0.14 -13.16
N ASP A 59 -18.98 -0.13 -13.98
CA ASP A 59 -19.28 -1.12 -15.03
C ASP A 59 -18.50 -0.87 -16.33
N GLN A 60 -17.79 0.25 -16.43
CA GLN A 60 -16.94 0.59 -17.57
C GLN A 60 -15.47 0.20 -17.30
N ASN A 61 -14.61 0.41 -18.31
CA ASN A 61 -13.18 0.24 -18.15
C ASN A 61 -12.60 1.25 -17.16
N PRO A 62 -11.49 0.91 -16.47
CA PRO A 62 -10.79 1.87 -15.62
C PRO A 62 -10.38 3.09 -16.43
N PHE A 63 -10.50 4.27 -15.85
CA PHE A 63 -10.09 5.50 -16.52
C PHE A 63 -8.58 5.74 -16.48
N ILE A 64 -7.88 5.12 -15.50
CA ILE A 64 -6.41 5.08 -15.43
C ILE A 64 -5.99 3.66 -15.06
N THR A 65 -4.91 3.20 -15.70
CA THR A 65 -4.17 2.00 -15.33
C THR A 65 -2.74 2.39 -15.01
N ILE A 66 -2.31 2.15 -13.79
CA ILE A 66 -0.95 2.40 -13.31
C ILE A 66 -0.22 1.07 -13.35
N THR A 67 0.79 0.94 -14.18
CA THR A 67 1.64 -0.27 -14.23
C THR A 67 2.86 -0.03 -13.36
N ILE A 68 3.13 -0.96 -12.45
CA ILE A 68 4.35 -0.97 -11.65
C ILE A 68 5.38 -1.76 -12.44
N ASP A 69 6.30 -1.06 -13.09
CA ASP A 69 7.43 -1.65 -13.79
C ASP A 69 8.73 -1.20 -13.11
N ASP A 70 9.35 -2.13 -12.41
CA ASP A 70 10.60 -1.92 -11.67
C ASP A 70 11.63 -3.00 -11.96
N THR A 71 11.46 -3.72 -13.06
CA THR A 71 12.28 -4.86 -13.45
C THR A 71 13.76 -4.51 -13.54
N ALA A 72 14.09 -3.31 -14.02
CA ALA A 72 15.47 -2.84 -14.14
C ALA A 72 16.19 -2.73 -12.79
N ALA A 73 15.52 -2.22 -11.76
CA ALA A 73 16.13 -2.13 -10.43
C ALA A 73 16.10 -3.46 -9.68
N LEU A 74 15.00 -4.20 -9.81
CA LEU A 74 14.87 -5.50 -9.16
C LEU A 74 15.84 -6.54 -9.73
N SER A 75 16.22 -6.44 -11.01
CA SER A 75 17.23 -7.33 -11.62
C SER A 75 18.62 -7.22 -10.98
N GLN A 76 18.90 -6.11 -10.29
CA GLN A 76 20.15 -5.94 -9.55
C GLN A 76 20.13 -6.66 -8.18
N ILE A 77 18.94 -7.00 -7.69
CA ILE A 77 18.74 -7.57 -6.36
C ILE A 77 18.35 -9.04 -6.44
N MET A 78 17.55 -9.43 -7.46
CA MET A 78 17.05 -10.80 -7.61
C MET A 78 16.95 -11.25 -9.07
N MET A 79 17.14 -12.54 -9.29
CA MET A 79 17.01 -13.16 -10.60
C MET A 79 16.10 -14.41 -10.51
N PRO A 80 15.00 -14.47 -11.28
CA PRO A 80 14.46 -13.45 -12.18
C PRO A 80 13.86 -12.26 -11.41
N PRO A 81 13.89 -11.05 -11.98
CA PRO A 81 13.29 -9.87 -11.34
C PRO A 81 11.77 -10.03 -11.28
N ARG A 82 11.19 -9.84 -10.12
CA ARG A 82 9.75 -9.95 -9.89
C ARG A 82 9.31 -8.88 -8.91
N ILE A 83 8.22 -8.19 -9.23
CA ILE A 83 7.56 -7.31 -8.26
C ILE A 83 7.07 -8.17 -7.10
N PRO A 84 7.41 -7.83 -5.85
CA PRO A 84 6.85 -8.52 -4.68
C PRO A 84 5.33 -8.43 -4.66
N VAL A 85 4.69 -9.35 -3.95
CA VAL A 85 3.23 -9.39 -3.85
C VAL A 85 2.71 -8.09 -3.24
N LEU A 86 1.79 -7.43 -3.94
CA LEU A 86 1.04 -6.29 -3.41
C LEU A 86 0.16 -6.77 -2.26
N THR A 87 0.20 -6.08 -1.14
CA THR A 87 -0.52 -6.43 0.09
C THR A 87 -1.42 -5.31 0.56
N HIS A 88 -1.05 -4.06 0.28
CA HIS A 88 -1.73 -2.87 0.76
C HIS A 88 -1.99 -1.87 -0.37
N LEU A 89 -3.12 -1.19 -0.28
CA LEU A 89 -3.47 -0.08 -1.16
C LEU A 89 -4.14 1.02 -0.34
N SER A 90 -3.63 2.25 -0.43
CA SER A 90 -4.28 3.41 0.20
C SER A 90 -3.97 4.70 -0.52
N PHE A 91 -4.95 5.60 -0.58
CA PHE A 91 -4.76 6.94 -1.12
C PHE A 91 -4.19 7.88 -0.06
N SER A 92 -3.38 8.85 -0.49
CA SER A 92 -3.04 10.00 0.35
C SER A 92 -4.29 10.82 0.66
N ASN A 93 -4.25 11.62 1.72
CA ASN A 93 -5.38 12.47 2.14
C ASN A 93 -5.84 13.47 1.07
N THR A 94 -4.96 13.86 0.14
CA THR A 94 -5.28 14.75 -0.98
C THR A 94 -5.86 14.00 -2.19
N GLY A 95 -5.80 12.67 -2.21
CA GLY A 95 -6.14 11.85 -3.38
C GLY A 95 -5.11 11.89 -4.52
N GLN A 96 -4.04 12.71 -4.39
CA GLN A 96 -3.03 12.85 -5.42
C GLN A 96 -2.16 11.61 -5.57
N TYR A 97 -1.82 10.97 -4.47
CA TYR A 97 -0.96 9.78 -4.47
C TYR A 97 -1.71 8.55 -4.01
N ILE A 98 -1.29 7.42 -4.54
CA ILE A 98 -1.71 6.10 -4.09
C ILE A 98 -0.48 5.29 -3.67
N LEU A 99 -0.53 4.75 -2.46
CA LEU A 99 0.49 3.88 -1.90
C LEU A 99 0.15 2.44 -2.22
N ALA A 100 1.06 1.75 -2.87
CA ALA A 100 1.01 0.32 -3.11
C ALA A 100 2.07 -0.36 -2.24
N GLY A 101 1.61 -0.97 -1.17
CA GLY A 101 2.45 -1.75 -0.29
C GLY A 101 2.72 -3.13 -0.85
N THR A 102 3.90 -3.65 -0.58
CA THR A 102 4.28 -5.00 -0.96
C THR A 102 4.80 -5.79 0.24
N SER A 103 4.79 -7.10 0.12
CA SER A 103 5.38 -8.01 1.11
C SER A 103 6.92 -8.03 1.10
N GLY A 104 7.55 -7.45 0.07
CA GLY A 104 9.01 -7.43 -0.11
C GLY A 104 9.69 -6.18 0.43
N ASP A 105 10.95 -6.00 0.02
CA ASP A 105 11.84 -4.93 0.50
C ASP A 105 11.59 -3.57 -0.19
N VAL A 106 10.46 -3.41 -0.89
CA VAL A 106 10.14 -2.21 -1.65
C VAL A 106 8.64 -1.93 -1.64
N HIS A 107 8.25 -0.66 -1.47
CA HIS A 107 6.89 -0.19 -1.67
C HIS A 107 6.88 0.90 -2.75
N TYR A 108 5.71 1.19 -3.31
CA TYR A 108 5.58 2.14 -4.42
C TYR A 108 4.56 3.22 -4.11
N ILE A 109 4.85 4.43 -4.56
CA ILE A 109 3.88 5.53 -4.59
C ILE A 109 3.68 5.95 -6.03
N ALA A 110 2.45 6.00 -6.48
CA ALA A 110 2.08 6.46 -7.80
C ALA A 110 1.22 7.72 -7.72
N ASP A 111 1.33 8.57 -8.73
CA ASP A 111 0.49 9.73 -8.92
C ASP A 111 -0.79 9.31 -9.64
N THR A 112 -1.93 9.61 -9.05
CA THR A 112 -3.25 9.18 -9.52
C THR A 112 -3.74 9.94 -10.75
N TYR A 113 -3.19 11.12 -11.02
CA TYR A 113 -3.55 11.95 -12.18
C TYR A 113 -2.75 11.58 -13.42
N THR A 114 -1.46 11.29 -13.24
CA THR A 114 -0.57 10.96 -14.36
C THR A 114 -0.49 9.46 -14.64
N GLY A 115 -0.91 8.62 -13.69
CA GLY A 115 -0.82 7.18 -13.78
C GLY A 115 0.61 6.64 -13.73
N LYS A 116 1.56 7.40 -13.17
CA LYS A 116 2.97 7.02 -13.12
C LYS A 116 3.42 6.71 -11.70
N VAL A 117 4.30 5.71 -11.56
CA VAL A 117 5.02 5.48 -10.30
C VAL A 117 6.01 6.62 -10.10
N VAL A 118 5.89 7.31 -8.97
CA VAL A 118 6.70 8.50 -8.64
C VAL A 118 7.84 8.13 -7.71
N TYR A 119 7.55 7.34 -6.68
CA TYR A 119 8.54 6.95 -5.69
C TYR A 119 8.59 5.45 -5.48
N ARG A 120 9.79 4.98 -5.23
CA ARG A 120 10.14 3.67 -4.70
C ARG A 120 10.65 3.85 -3.27
N LEU A 121 9.99 3.24 -2.30
CA LEU A 121 10.35 3.29 -0.89
C LEU A 121 11.18 2.06 -0.53
N THR A 122 12.36 2.27 0.01
CA THR A 122 13.32 1.21 0.35
C THR A 122 13.93 1.45 1.74
N GLY A 123 14.69 0.48 2.23
CA GLY A 123 15.42 0.56 3.50
C GLY A 123 14.81 -0.24 4.64
N HIS A 124 13.62 -0.83 4.44
CA HIS A 124 13.02 -1.78 5.36
C HIS A 124 13.29 -3.23 4.92
N ILE A 125 13.02 -4.18 5.79
CA ILE A 125 13.03 -5.60 5.46
C ILE A 125 11.59 -6.06 5.29
N GLY A 126 11.27 -6.59 4.12
CA GLY A 126 9.93 -7.04 3.77
C GLY A 126 9.46 -8.20 4.65
N LEU A 127 8.15 -8.25 4.89
CA LEU A 127 7.51 -9.24 5.76
C LEU A 127 7.61 -10.67 5.21
N GLU A 128 7.82 -10.83 3.92
CA GLU A 128 8.05 -12.13 3.28
C GLU A 128 9.40 -12.76 3.61
N ARG A 129 10.41 -11.93 3.88
CA ARG A 129 11.82 -12.37 3.98
C ARG A 129 12.12 -13.17 5.23
N ALA A 130 11.32 -13.01 6.29
CA ALA A 130 11.54 -13.71 7.57
C ALA A 130 11.46 -15.23 7.46
N ASP A 131 10.75 -15.81 6.45
CA ASP A 131 10.48 -17.24 6.34
C ASP A 131 10.69 -17.83 4.93
N GLY A 132 11.41 -17.16 4.04
CA GLY A 132 11.62 -17.59 2.65
C GLY A 132 10.55 -17.05 1.69
N ALA A 133 10.89 -16.97 0.40
CA ALA A 133 10.08 -16.36 -0.63
C ALA A 133 8.68 -16.96 -0.73
N SER A 134 7.64 -16.14 -0.78
CA SER A 134 6.30 -16.60 -1.12
C SER A 134 6.29 -17.12 -2.58
N VAL A 135 5.81 -18.31 -2.74
CA VAL A 135 5.58 -18.90 -4.06
C VAL A 135 4.13 -18.62 -4.42
N GLY A 136 3.89 -17.55 -5.20
CA GLY A 136 2.54 -17.25 -5.68
C GLY A 136 2.18 -15.77 -5.66
N LEU A 137 0.92 -15.49 -5.98
CA LEU A 137 0.32 -14.15 -6.05
C LEU A 137 -0.48 -13.80 -4.77
N VAL A 138 -0.45 -14.68 -3.79
CA VAL A 138 -1.21 -14.55 -2.53
C VAL A 138 -0.23 -14.20 -1.41
N PRO A 139 -0.53 -13.18 -0.59
CA PRO A 139 0.26 -12.86 0.59
C PRO A 139 0.32 -14.06 1.55
N LYS A 140 1.47 -14.22 2.22
CA LYS A 140 1.59 -15.23 3.28
C LYS A 140 0.58 -15.00 4.42
N ALA A 141 0.26 -16.07 5.12
CA ALA A 141 -0.47 -15.98 6.38
C ALA A 141 0.28 -15.05 7.36
N GLY A 142 -0.46 -14.12 7.99
CA GLY A 142 0.10 -13.12 8.92
C GLY A 142 0.38 -11.75 8.31
N ILE A 143 0.35 -11.60 6.97
CA ILE A 143 0.36 -10.28 6.32
C ILE A 143 -1.08 -9.77 6.31
N SER A 144 -1.30 -8.64 7.01
CA SER A 144 -2.65 -8.14 7.29
C SER A 144 -3.25 -7.28 6.19
N GLY A 145 -2.42 -6.72 5.31
CA GLY A 145 -2.79 -5.64 4.39
C GLY A 145 -2.94 -4.28 5.08
N GLN A 146 -2.57 -4.18 6.36
CA GLN A 146 -2.61 -2.96 7.17
C GLN A 146 -1.22 -2.61 7.75
N GLU A 147 -0.18 -3.17 7.17
CA GLU A 147 1.20 -3.02 7.61
C GLU A 147 1.78 -1.63 7.39
N MET A 148 1.03 -0.74 6.73
CA MET A 148 1.47 0.62 6.46
C MET A 148 0.31 1.61 6.43
N CYS A 149 0.64 2.89 6.60
CA CYS A 149 -0.32 3.98 6.50
C CYS A 149 0.33 5.30 6.07
N TRP A 150 -0.51 6.22 5.61
CA TRP A 150 -0.16 7.62 5.44
C TRP A 150 -0.28 8.37 6.77
N THR A 151 0.54 9.41 6.97
CA THR A 151 0.21 10.45 7.94
C THR A 151 -0.97 11.29 7.44
N PRO A 152 -1.77 11.88 8.34
CA PRO A 152 -2.97 12.65 7.95
C PRO A 152 -2.69 13.85 7.05
N ASP A 153 -1.48 14.42 7.11
CA ASP A 153 -1.03 15.50 6.23
C ASP A 153 -0.58 15.02 4.84
N GLY A 154 -0.50 13.69 4.63
CA GLY A 154 -0.07 13.08 3.38
C GLY A 154 1.43 13.26 3.06
N ARG A 155 2.24 13.72 4.03
CA ARG A 155 3.65 14.00 3.81
C ARG A 155 4.58 12.83 4.12
N MET A 156 4.11 11.89 4.91
CA MET A 156 4.91 10.73 5.30
C MET A 156 4.15 9.43 5.09
N VAL A 157 4.91 8.38 4.82
CA VAL A 157 4.45 6.99 4.84
C VAL A 157 5.15 6.28 5.99
N ILE A 158 4.41 5.45 6.70
CA ILE A 158 4.90 4.68 7.83
C ILE A 158 4.60 3.21 7.57
N ALA A 159 5.57 2.33 7.75
CA ALA A 159 5.39 0.90 7.57
C ALA A 159 6.17 0.07 8.59
N GLY A 160 5.62 -1.09 8.92
CA GLY A 160 6.29 -2.12 9.70
C GLY A 160 7.33 -2.88 8.88
N SER A 161 8.33 -3.43 9.55
CA SER A 161 9.40 -4.22 8.96
C SER A 161 9.54 -5.56 9.68
N ALA A 162 9.94 -6.60 8.95
CA ALA A 162 10.22 -7.91 9.52
C ALA A 162 11.32 -7.90 10.59
N ALA A 163 12.16 -6.86 10.59
CA ALA A 163 13.18 -6.64 11.63
C ALA A 163 12.61 -6.14 12.97
N GLY A 164 11.29 -6.00 13.11
CA GLY A 164 10.67 -5.48 14.33
C GLY A 164 10.71 -3.97 14.47
N GLN A 165 11.06 -3.26 13.41
CA GLN A 165 11.18 -1.81 13.36
C GLN A 165 10.01 -1.20 12.58
N VAL A 166 9.73 0.07 12.84
CA VAL A 166 8.80 0.88 12.07
C VAL A 166 9.59 1.91 11.29
N HIS A 167 9.46 1.89 9.98
CA HIS A 167 10.15 2.81 9.06
C HIS A 167 9.24 3.96 8.66
N VAL A 168 9.83 5.14 8.54
CA VAL A 168 9.15 6.36 8.12
C VAL A 168 9.85 6.93 6.90
N TRP A 169 9.09 7.26 5.85
CA TRP A 169 9.58 7.96 4.67
C TRP A 169 8.88 9.32 4.56
N ALA A 170 9.68 10.39 4.55
CA ALA A 170 9.18 11.72 4.27
C ALA A 170 9.20 11.97 2.75
N LEU A 171 8.07 12.41 2.21
CA LEU A 171 7.97 12.77 0.81
C LEU A 171 8.55 14.17 0.59
N PRO A 172 9.35 14.37 -0.48
CA PRO A 172 9.79 15.70 -0.88
C PRO A 172 8.61 16.62 -1.24
N GLU A 173 8.76 17.92 -0.99
CA GLU A 173 7.74 18.91 -1.35
C GLU A 173 7.50 19.02 -2.85
N HIS A 174 8.52 18.70 -3.64
CA HIS A 174 8.46 18.74 -5.11
C HIS A 174 8.66 17.34 -5.70
N PRO A 175 7.91 17.01 -6.76
CA PRO A 175 8.09 15.73 -7.44
C PRO A 175 9.50 15.64 -8.05
N PRO A 176 10.08 14.44 -8.12
CA PRO A 176 11.42 14.24 -8.66
C PRO A 176 11.45 14.49 -10.17
N ALA A 177 12.62 14.93 -10.67
CA ALA A 177 12.83 15.13 -12.10
C ALA A 177 12.88 13.81 -12.90
N THR A 178 13.31 12.71 -12.25
CA THR A 178 13.37 11.36 -12.84
C THR A 178 12.44 10.43 -12.08
N LEU A 179 11.67 9.63 -12.81
CA LEU A 179 10.67 8.71 -12.25
C LEU A 179 11.04 7.25 -12.55
N PRO A 180 10.85 6.34 -11.61
CA PRO A 180 10.59 6.58 -10.18
C PRO A 180 11.87 7.00 -9.43
N ALA A 181 11.75 7.89 -8.46
CA ALA A 181 12.85 8.21 -7.54
C ALA A 181 12.85 7.23 -6.36
N THR A 182 14.04 6.84 -5.92
CA THR A 182 14.19 5.99 -4.74
C THR A 182 14.28 6.85 -3.47
N LEU A 183 13.39 6.58 -2.51
CA LEU A 183 13.42 7.17 -1.18
C LEU A 183 13.85 6.11 -0.18
N HIS A 184 14.89 6.41 0.58
CA HIS A 184 15.27 5.61 1.74
C HIS A 184 14.51 6.08 2.98
N SER A 185 14.25 5.18 3.92
CA SER A 185 13.60 5.58 5.17
C SER A 185 14.40 6.68 5.87
N THR A 186 13.71 7.75 6.25
CA THR A 186 14.31 8.91 6.91
C THR A 186 14.48 8.68 8.40
N THR A 187 13.62 7.87 8.98
CA THR A 187 13.61 7.57 10.41
C THR A 187 13.19 6.12 10.63
N THR A 188 13.78 5.51 11.63
CA THR A 188 13.44 4.16 12.07
C THR A 188 13.11 4.21 13.56
N LEU A 189 11.90 3.75 13.91
CA LEU A 189 11.42 3.70 15.28
C LEU A 189 11.61 2.29 15.83
N GLN A 190 12.12 2.20 17.05
CA GLN A 190 12.35 0.95 17.78
C GLN A 190 11.61 1.00 19.10
N GLY A 191 11.12 -0.12 19.60
CA GLY A 191 10.44 -0.18 20.90
C GLY A 191 9.25 -1.13 20.95
N GLN A 192 8.97 -1.83 19.85
CA GLN A 192 8.01 -2.92 19.82
C GLN A 192 8.73 -4.27 19.75
N GLU A 193 8.25 -5.26 20.50
CA GLU A 193 8.70 -6.64 20.36
C GLU A 193 7.96 -7.33 19.22
N GLY A 194 8.72 -8.02 18.36
CA GLY A 194 8.20 -8.74 17.20
C GLY A 194 7.88 -7.84 15.99
N THR A 195 7.34 -8.45 14.94
CA THR A 195 7.05 -7.77 13.68
C THR A 195 5.79 -6.93 13.78
N PRO A 196 5.85 -5.60 13.50
CA PRO A 196 4.65 -4.76 13.41
C PRO A 196 3.87 -5.10 12.13
N SER A 197 2.83 -5.90 12.27
CA SER A 197 1.98 -6.35 11.16
C SER A 197 0.84 -5.39 10.83
N VAL A 198 0.58 -4.43 11.72
CA VAL A 198 -0.43 -3.38 11.54
C VAL A 198 0.16 -2.06 11.97
N VAL A 199 -0.03 -1.03 11.16
CA VAL A 199 0.35 0.36 11.46
C VAL A 199 -0.85 1.26 11.18
N ALA A 200 -1.29 2.01 12.17
CA ALA A 200 -2.40 2.92 12.03
C ALA A 200 -2.08 4.29 12.67
N PHE A 201 -2.28 5.35 11.92
CA PHE A 201 -2.12 6.71 12.41
C PHE A 201 -3.47 7.31 12.77
N ASN A 202 -3.53 8.05 13.88
CA ASN A 202 -4.76 8.74 14.27
C ASN A 202 -5.03 9.92 13.33
N PRO A 203 -6.22 10.01 12.73
CA PRO A 203 -6.51 11.08 11.76
C PRO A 203 -6.63 12.49 12.35
N ARG A 204 -6.71 12.60 13.68
CA ARG A 204 -6.94 13.91 14.36
C ARG A 204 -5.81 14.35 15.28
N CYS A 205 -5.02 13.42 15.76
CA CYS A 205 -3.96 13.67 16.74
C CYS A 205 -2.66 13.05 16.28
N ALA A 206 -1.53 13.61 16.70
CA ALA A 206 -0.20 13.07 16.41
C ALA A 206 0.09 11.80 17.22
N HIS A 207 -0.76 10.79 17.06
CA HIS A 207 -0.61 9.47 17.70
C HIS A 207 -0.64 8.41 16.62
N MET A 208 0.16 7.39 16.78
CA MET A 208 0.02 6.18 15.98
C MET A 208 0.01 4.94 16.87
N CYS A 209 -0.51 3.86 16.32
CA CYS A 209 -0.55 2.55 16.94
C CYS A 209 0.09 1.55 15.99
N THR A 210 0.90 0.67 16.52
CA THR A 210 1.41 -0.50 15.82
C THR A 210 0.99 -1.76 16.56
N ALA A 211 0.67 -2.80 15.81
CA ALA A 211 0.27 -4.08 16.38
C ALA A 211 1.00 -5.24 15.68
N GLY A 212 1.31 -6.23 16.47
CA GLY A 212 1.90 -7.49 16.08
C GLY A 212 1.63 -8.49 17.19
N ALA A 213 2.65 -9.08 17.77
CA ALA A 213 2.52 -9.86 19.01
C ALA A 213 2.07 -8.99 20.20
N GLN A 214 2.39 -7.71 20.13
CA GLN A 214 2.00 -6.68 21.11
C GLN A 214 1.39 -5.49 20.40
N VAL A 215 0.67 -4.66 21.15
CA VAL A 215 0.15 -3.36 20.70
C VAL A 215 0.98 -2.27 21.34
N ALA A 216 1.58 -1.40 20.52
CA ALA A 216 2.33 -0.23 20.97
C ALA A 216 1.65 1.06 20.54
N PHE A 217 1.59 2.03 21.44
CA PHE A 217 1.14 3.38 21.17
C PHE A 217 2.34 4.32 21.14
N TRP A 218 2.42 5.13 20.09
CA TRP A 218 3.50 6.05 19.85
C TRP A 218 3.01 7.47 19.99
N LEU A 219 3.70 8.23 20.78
CA LEU A 219 3.43 9.65 21.03
C LEU A 219 4.62 10.48 20.54
N PRO A 220 4.40 11.71 20.05
CA PRO A 220 5.51 12.60 19.76
C PRO A 220 6.25 12.96 21.04
N ASP A 221 7.58 13.03 20.98
CA ASP A 221 8.34 13.68 22.02
C ASP A 221 7.96 15.15 22.05
N LEU A 222 7.40 15.58 23.15
CA LEU A 222 7.12 17.01 23.36
C LEU A 222 8.45 17.68 23.75
N PRO A 223 8.76 18.84 23.13
CA PRO A 223 9.96 19.60 23.46
C PRO A 223 9.93 20.16 24.89
#